data_b62dfbc55f5b21f44ffb7e4a584eaebf
#
_entry.id   b62dfbc55f5b21f44ffb7e4a584eaebf
#
_cell.length_a   1.000
_cell.length_b   1.000
_cell.length_c   1.000
_cell.angle_alpha   90.00
_cell.angle_beta   90.00
_cell.angle_gamma   90.00
#
_symmetry.space_group_name_H-M   'P 1'
#
loop_
_entity.id
_entity.type
_entity.pdbx_description
1 polymer ?
#
loop_
_entity_poly.entity_id
_entity_poly.type
_entity_poly.pdbx_seq_one_letter_code
_entity_poly.pdbx_strand_id
1 'polypeptide(L)'
;MGSEMCIRDRNDIEQIDVLKDASSAAIYGARSASGVIIITTKMGKSEKPTISFDASIGVATQAIVPEVYQGDEFTAWRTDVFNSANPNHRPYEFNDPRKLPADVSIEDWMKYDNSTGDPVETWLRRIGFKNLEIQNYLDGKSVDWADMVFQNGLRQDYNASISGKTKGVNYYWSMGWTDNEGIIVNNGYKSFKTRLNLDAKINKFLTVGLNAQFVQRDASAIGADWVQYQKLTPYGSPTNEDGTMKLNPGDDTSAKHPLIDSYYTDKRNVINNLNANIYALSLIH
;
A
#
# COMPACT_ATOMS: atom_id res chain seq x y z
N MET A 1 -0.29 -18.41 0.69
CA MET A 1 0.30 -18.05 2.00
C MET A 1 -0.37 -16.87 2.71
N GLY A 2 -1.31 -16.16 2.09
CA GLY A 2 -1.96 -14.99 2.72
C GLY A 2 -3.21 -15.27 3.57
N SER A 3 -3.82 -16.45 3.49
CA SER A 3 -5.12 -16.72 4.13
C SER A 3 -5.03 -17.09 5.61
N GLU A 4 -3.95 -17.71 6.06
CA GLU A 4 -3.83 -18.14 7.46
C GLU A 4 -3.54 -17.00 8.43
N MET A 5 -2.85 -15.95 8.01
CA MET A 5 -2.52 -14.80 8.87
C MET A 5 -3.73 -13.96 9.26
N CYS A 6 -4.83 -13.98 8.46
CA CYS A 6 -6.06 -13.25 8.79
C CYS A 6 -6.90 -13.95 9.88
N ILE A 7 -6.64 -15.22 10.16
CA ILE A 7 -7.44 -16.07 11.06
C ILE A 7 -6.97 -15.96 12.52
N ARG A 8 -5.73 -15.49 12.75
CA ARG A 8 -5.12 -15.46 14.08
C ARG A 8 -4.89 -14.04 14.54
N ASP A 9 -5.84 -13.52 15.31
CA ASP A 9 -5.66 -12.23 15.98
C ASP A 9 -4.80 -12.44 17.24
N ARG A 10 -3.70 -11.67 17.36
CA ARG A 10 -2.85 -11.73 18.56
C ARG A 10 -3.60 -11.37 19.84
N ASN A 11 -4.65 -10.56 19.75
CA ASN A 11 -5.46 -10.20 20.90
C ASN A 11 -6.29 -11.35 21.46
N ASP A 12 -6.57 -12.39 20.63
CA ASP A 12 -7.27 -13.62 21.02
C ASP A 12 -6.32 -14.73 21.51
N ILE A 13 -5.01 -14.54 21.38
CA ILE A 13 -4.01 -15.54 21.75
C ILE A 13 -3.70 -15.41 23.24
N GLU A 14 -3.72 -16.54 23.92
CA GLU A 14 -3.29 -16.67 25.31
C GLU A 14 -1.82 -17.06 25.39
N GLN A 15 -1.42 -18.08 24.60
CA GLN A 15 -0.09 -18.68 24.66
C GLN A 15 0.34 -19.20 23.29
N ILE A 16 1.64 -19.12 23.02
CA ILE A 16 2.28 -19.73 21.86
C ILE A 16 3.41 -20.61 22.36
N ASP A 17 3.30 -21.92 22.07
CA ASP A 17 4.32 -22.91 22.38
C ASP A 17 5.02 -23.37 21.10
N VAL A 18 6.34 -23.40 21.11
CA VAL A 18 7.15 -23.87 20.00
C VAL A 18 7.86 -25.16 20.37
N LEU A 19 7.39 -26.28 19.78
CA LEU A 19 8.00 -27.60 19.97
C LEU A 19 9.07 -27.80 18.91
N LYS A 20 10.33 -27.75 19.29
CA LYS A 20 11.49 -27.94 18.39
C LYS A 20 12.08 -29.36 18.48
N ASP A 21 11.80 -30.07 19.55
CA ASP A 21 12.35 -31.41 19.80
C ASP A 21 11.50 -32.48 19.13
N ALA A 22 12.16 -33.47 18.52
CA ALA A 22 11.50 -34.59 17.85
C ALA A 22 10.58 -35.38 18.80
N SER A 23 10.93 -35.51 20.09
CA SER A 23 10.13 -36.21 21.10
C SER A 23 8.82 -35.50 21.42
N SER A 24 8.85 -34.19 21.59
CA SER A 24 7.66 -33.40 21.87
C SER A 24 6.76 -33.20 20.63
N ALA A 25 7.37 -33.23 19.44
CA ALA A 25 6.68 -33.10 18.18
C ALA A 25 6.10 -34.42 17.64
N ALA A 26 6.56 -35.59 18.14
CA ALA A 26 6.19 -36.91 17.63
C ALA A 26 4.68 -37.19 17.64
N ILE A 27 3.93 -36.65 18.62
CA ILE A 27 2.47 -36.82 18.70
C ILE A 27 1.71 -36.19 17.54
N TYR A 28 2.36 -35.27 16.78
CA TYR A 28 1.76 -34.58 15.62
C TYR A 28 2.10 -35.25 14.27
N GLY A 29 2.77 -36.42 14.31
CA GLY A 29 3.08 -37.26 13.16
C GLY A 29 4.18 -36.70 12.24
N ALA A 30 4.27 -37.23 11.01
CA ALA A 30 5.36 -36.95 10.07
C ALA A 30 5.46 -35.44 9.65
N ARG A 31 4.40 -34.70 9.79
CA ARG A 31 4.39 -33.25 9.47
C ARG A 31 5.12 -32.38 10.49
N SER A 32 5.48 -32.96 11.65
CA SER A 32 6.16 -32.24 12.72
C SER A 32 7.68 -32.21 12.60
N ALA A 33 8.25 -32.79 11.53
CA ALA A 33 9.70 -32.86 11.31
C ALA A 33 10.42 -31.50 11.31
N SER A 34 9.72 -30.42 10.95
CA SER A 34 10.24 -29.04 10.97
C SER A 34 9.87 -28.26 12.24
N GLY A 35 9.30 -28.93 13.25
CA GLY A 35 8.78 -28.34 14.48
C GLY A 35 7.27 -28.06 14.43
N VAL A 36 6.68 -27.82 15.60
CA VAL A 36 5.25 -27.56 15.79
C VAL A 36 5.07 -26.25 16.56
N ILE A 37 4.19 -25.38 16.08
CA ILE A 37 3.75 -24.19 16.81
C ILE A 37 2.33 -24.43 17.29
N ILE A 38 2.14 -24.47 18.62
CA ILE A 38 0.83 -24.59 19.24
C ILE A 38 0.37 -23.20 19.64
N ILE A 39 -0.82 -22.82 19.19
CA ILE A 39 -1.44 -21.56 19.54
C ILE A 39 -2.68 -21.83 20.36
N THR A 40 -2.63 -21.43 21.63
CA THR A 40 -3.77 -21.52 22.55
C THR A 40 -4.51 -20.19 22.56
N THR A 41 -5.82 -20.24 22.32
CA THR A 41 -6.67 -19.05 22.33
C THR A 41 -7.27 -18.83 23.72
N LYS A 42 -7.61 -17.55 24.01
CA LYS A 42 -8.18 -17.15 25.29
C LYS A 42 -9.51 -17.85 25.61
N MET A 43 -9.68 -18.18 26.88
CA MET A 43 -10.90 -18.71 27.47
C MET A 43 -11.22 -18.02 28.78
N GLY A 44 -12.48 -18.07 29.21
CA GLY A 44 -12.88 -17.54 30.50
C GLY A 44 -12.30 -18.35 31.67
N LYS A 45 -11.61 -17.66 32.58
CA LYS A 45 -10.98 -18.26 33.77
C LYS A 45 -11.64 -17.80 35.10
N SER A 46 -12.21 -16.61 35.09
CA SER A 46 -12.81 -15.96 36.27
C SER A 46 -14.33 -16.17 36.32
N GLU A 47 -14.84 -16.40 37.53
CA GLU A 47 -16.29 -16.43 37.78
C GLU A 47 -16.94 -15.06 37.58
N LYS A 48 -16.18 -13.98 37.78
CA LYS A 48 -16.64 -12.64 37.43
C LYS A 48 -16.31 -12.39 35.94
N PRO A 49 -17.28 -11.92 35.15
CA PRO A 49 -17.03 -11.55 33.77
C PRO A 49 -15.91 -10.51 33.68
N THR A 50 -14.96 -10.73 32.79
CA THR A 50 -13.88 -9.80 32.49
C THR A 50 -14.15 -9.19 31.11
N ILE A 51 -14.23 -7.88 31.05
CA ILE A 51 -14.39 -7.12 29.81
C ILE A 51 -13.07 -6.40 29.55
N SER A 52 -12.57 -6.53 28.32
CA SER A 52 -11.38 -5.81 27.86
C SER A 52 -11.72 -5.02 26.60
N PHE A 53 -11.16 -3.84 26.51
CA PHE A 53 -11.22 -2.99 25.31
C PHE A 53 -9.81 -2.48 25.03
N ASP A 54 -9.35 -2.71 23.81
CA ASP A 54 -8.05 -2.27 23.33
C ASP A 54 -8.26 -1.42 22.07
N ALA A 55 -7.64 -0.23 22.03
CA ALA A 55 -7.64 0.65 20.87
C ALA A 55 -6.21 1.04 20.55
N SER A 56 -5.85 0.97 19.28
CA SER A 56 -4.56 1.40 18.75
C SER A 56 -4.79 2.29 17.55
N ILE A 57 -4.22 3.49 17.60
CA ILE A 57 -4.24 4.45 16.50
C ILE A 57 -2.79 4.81 16.19
N GLY A 58 -2.42 4.74 14.92
CA GLY A 58 -1.07 5.05 14.47
C GLY A 58 -1.08 5.72 13.11
N VAL A 59 -0.04 6.50 12.84
CA VAL A 59 0.21 7.09 11.53
C VAL A 59 1.38 6.36 10.88
N ALA A 60 1.16 5.89 9.66
CA ALA A 60 2.21 5.33 8.81
C ALA A 60 2.73 6.44 7.90
N THR A 61 4.02 6.71 7.97
CA THR A 61 4.69 7.68 7.09
C THR A 61 5.67 6.98 6.17
N GLN A 62 6.00 7.62 5.06
CA GLN A 62 7.05 7.12 4.17
C GLN A 62 8.41 7.22 4.87
N ALA A 63 9.20 6.15 4.83
CA ALA A 63 10.58 6.19 5.31
C ALA A 63 11.51 6.80 4.25
N ILE A 64 11.30 6.46 2.98
CA ILE A 64 12.06 6.94 1.82
C ILE A 64 11.09 7.03 0.65
N VAL A 65 11.04 8.20 0.01
CA VAL A 65 10.42 8.40 -1.31
C VAL A 65 11.57 8.65 -2.28
N PRO A 66 11.70 7.88 -3.37
CA PRO A 66 12.70 8.18 -4.38
C PRO A 66 12.50 9.58 -4.94
N GLU A 67 13.53 10.39 -4.88
CA GLU A 67 13.51 11.73 -5.44
C GLU A 67 13.48 11.67 -6.97
N VAL A 68 12.75 12.60 -7.58
CA VAL A 68 12.68 12.80 -9.02
C VAL A 68 13.07 14.22 -9.34
N TYR A 69 13.73 14.40 -10.48
CA TYR A 69 14.14 15.72 -10.93
C TYR A 69 12.94 16.64 -11.16
N GLN A 70 13.03 17.87 -10.66
CA GLN A 70 12.03 18.93 -10.79
C GLN A 70 12.67 20.21 -11.35
N GLY A 71 11.86 21.08 -11.92
CA GLY A 71 12.29 22.42 -12.34
C GLY A 71 13.57 22.41 -13.19
N ASP A 72 14.56 23.21 -12.77
CA ASP A 72 15.84 23.35 -13.47
C ASP A 72 16.67 22.06 -13.49
N GLU A 73 16.55 21.20 -12.46
CA GLU A 73 17.26 19.91 -12.43
C GLU A 73 16.72 18.98 -13.52
N PHE A 74 15.41 18.98 -13.76
CA PHE A 74 14.81 18.18 -14.82
C PHE A 74 15.28 18.64 -16.20
N THR A 75 15.33 19.95 -16.46
CA THR A 75 15.83 20.50 -17.74
C THR A 75 17.32 20.25 -17.92
N ALA A 76 18.13 20.34 -16.86
CA ALA A 76 19.54 20.01 -16.88
C ALA A 76 19.76 18.51 -17.21
N TRP A 77 19.03 17.63 -16.53
CA TRP A 77 19.06 16.20 -16.84
C TRP A 77 18.67 15.90 -18.28
N ARG A 78 17.60 16.53 -18.79
CA ARG A 78 17.21 16.38 -20.21
C ARG A 78 18.32 16.83 -21.14
N THR A 79 18.95 17.98 -20.86
CA THR A 79 20.10 18.49 -21.63
C THR A 79 21.25 17.48 -21.65
N ASP A 80 21.61 16.91 -20.52
CA ASP A 80 22.68 15.91 -20.43
C ASP A 80 22.35 14.63 -21.21
N VAL A 81 21.09 14.17 -21.15
CA VAL A 81 20.61 13.02 -21.91
C VAL A 81 20.77 13.28 -23.42
N PHE A 82 20.32 14.45 -23.90
CA PHE A 82 20.40 14.77 -25.33
C PHE A 82 21.84 14.99 -25.79
N ASN A 83 22.69 15.62 -25.01
CA ASN A 83 24.12 15.74 -25.30
C ASN A 83 24.76 14.34 -25.41
N SER A 84 24.47 13.45 -24.46
CA SER A 84 25.04 12.10 -24.44
C SER A 84 24.53 11.21 -25.57
N ALA A 85 23.26 11.33 -25.93
CA ALA A 85 22.62 10.56 -27.00
C ALA A 85 23.06 11.00 -28.40
N ASN A 86 23.55 12.25 -28.55
CA ASN A 86 23.94 12.83 -29.83
C ASN A 86 25.43 13.26 -29.80
N PRO A 87 26.40 12.34 -29.85
CA PRO A 87 27.82 12.64 -29.68
C PRO A 87 28.38 13.60 -30.75
N ASN A 88 27.70 13.77 -31.88
CA ASN A 88 28.08 14.66 -32.98
C ASN A 88 27.26 15.95 -33.00
N HIS A 89 26.60 16.32 -31.86
CA HIS A 89 25.85 17.57 -31.78
C HIS A 89 26.78 18.78 -31.95
N ARG A 90 26.19 19.89 -32.36
CA ARG A 90 26.91 21.16 -32.48
C ARG A 90 27.19 21.72 -31.08
N PRO A 91 28.24 22.56 -30.94
CA PRO A 91 28.55 23.16 -29.64
C PRO A 91 27.33 23.88 -29.05
N TYR A 92 26.99 23.53 -27.80
CA TYR A 92 25.87 24.11 -27.06
C TYR A 92 24.47 23.92 -27.66
N GLU A 93 24.27 22.99 -28.60
CA GLU A 93 23.01 22.81 -29.33
C GLU A 93 21.82 22.57 -28.40
N PHE A 94 22.02 21.80 -27.33
CA PHE A 94 20.98 21.45 -26.34
C PHE A 94 21.03 22.31 -25.07
N ASN A 95 21.90 23.34 -25.02
CA ASN A 95 22.01 24.18 -23.84
C ASN A 95 20.94 25.27 -23.81
N ASP A 96 20.62 25.71 -22.58
CA ASP A 96 19.71 26.83 -22.34
C ASP A 96 20.26 28.11 -23.01
N PRO A 97 19.52 28.73 -23.94
CA PRO A 97 19.98 29.92 -24.65
C PRO A 97 20.26 31.13 -23.76
N ARG A 98 19.69 31.12 -22.55
CA ARG A 98 19.92 32.19 -21.53
C ARG A 98 21.28 32.04 -20.82
N LYS A 99 21.91 30.88 -20.97
CA LYS A 99 23.18 30.50 -20.31
C LYS A 99 24.29 30.18 -21.30
N LEU A 100 24.16 30.64 -22.56
CA LEU A 100 25.21 30.45 -23.58
C LEU A 100 26.46 31.28 -23.24
N PRO A 101 27.68 30.78 -23.60
CA PRO A 101 28.91 31.57 -23.49
C PRO A 101 28.84 32.83 -24.33
N ALA A 102 29.61 33.88 -23.91
CA ALA A 102 29.56 35.20 -24.53
C ALA A 102 30.04 35.23 -26.02
N ASP A 103 30.76 34.17 -26.43
CA ASP A 103 31.26 34.00 -27.82
C ASP A 103 30.25 33.29 -28.72
N VAL A 104 29.11 32.86 -28.20
CA VAL A 104 28.04 32.19 -28.96
C VAL A 104 26.84 33.13 -29.04
N SER A 105 26.55 33.64 -30.26
CA SER A 105 25.38 34.48 -30.47
C SER A 105 24.10 33.61 -30.51
N ILE A 106 22.99 34.14 -29.97
CA ILE A 106 21.67 33.47 -30.07
C ILE A 106 21.27 33.30 -31.54
N GLU A 107 21.59 34.24 -32.41
CA GLU A 107 21.27 34.13 -33.83
C GLU A 107 21.98 32.96 -34.49
N ASP A 108 23.26 32.71 -34.21
CA ASP A 108 24.02 31.58 -34.76
C ASP A 108 23.55 30.29 -34.16
N TRP A 109 23.22 30.25 -32.87
CA TRP A 109 22.65 29.11 -32.21
C TRP A 109 21.28 28.71 -32.78
N MET A 110 20.42 29.70 -33.12
CA MET A 110 19.11 29.47 -33.78
C MET A 110 19.25 28.90 -35.20
N LYS A 111 20.30 29.25 -35.93
CA LYS A 111 20.55 28.73 -37.28
C LYS A 111 20.89 27.23 -37.33
N TYR A 112 21.11 26.58 -36.22
CA TYR A 112 21.49 25.17 -36.21
C TYR A 112 20.46 24.24 -36.86
N ASP A 113 19.18 24.57 -36.75
CA ASP A 113 18.06 23.86 -37.35
C ASP A 113 17.11 24.81 -38.13
N ASN A 114 17.59 26.00 -38.48
CA ASN A 114 16.81 27.07 -39.09
C ASN A 114 15.56 27.46 -38.29
N SER A 115 15.64 27.30 -36.95
CA SER A 115 14.55 27.68 -36.06
C SER A 115 14.26 29.18 -36.15
N THR A 116 12.98 29.50 -36.14
CA THR A 116 12.46 30.88 -36.06
C THR A 116 11.48 30.97 -34.91
N GLY A 117 11.54 32.01 -34.08
CA GLY A 117 10.65 32.19 -32.96
C GLY A 117 11.41 32.41 -31.66
N ASP A 118 10.80 31.97 -30.55
CA ASP A 118 11.39 32.12 -29.21
C ASP A 118 12.57 31.16 -28.99
N PRO A 119 13.74 31.66 -28.57
CA PRO A 119 14.90 30.78 -28.30
C PRO A 119 14.66 29.76 -27.21
N VAL A 120 13.87 30.10 -26.17
CA VAL A 120 13.57 29.18 -25.04
C VAL A 120 12.66 28.04 -25.51
N GLU A 121 11.63 28.35 -26.33
CA GLU A 121 10.82 27.31 -26.95
C GLU A 121 11.64 26.39 -27.83
N THR A 122 12.56 26.94 -28.62
CA THR A 122 13.46 26.17 -29.49
C THR A 122 14.34 25.22 -28.67
N TRP A 123 14.92 25.72 -27.57
CA TRP A 123 15.69 24.89 -26.66
C TRP A 123 14.87 23.74 -26.09
N LEU A 124 13.67 24.02 -25.54
CA LEU A 124 12.80 23.03 -24.97
C LEU A 124 12.43 21.93 -25.99
N ARG A 125 12.15 22.32 -27.25
CA ARG A 125 11.93 21.36 -28.35
C ARG A 125 13.16 20.49 -28.63
N ARG A 126 14.36 21.08 -28.65
CA ARG A 126 15.61 20.35 -28.86
C ARG A 126 15.89 19.32 -27.78
N ILE A 127 15.58 19.62 -26.53
CA ILE A 127 15.68 18.65 -25.43
C ILE A 127 14.44 17.75 -25.30
N GLY A 128 13.59 17.71 -26.34
CA GLY A 128 12.50 16.76 -26.52
C GLY A 128 11.23 17.02 -25.75
N PHE A 129 10.97 18.28 -25.33
CA PHE A 129 9.69 18.66 -24.72
C PHE A 129 8.57 18.64 -25.75
N LYS A 130 7.39 18.19 -25.35
CA LYS A 130 6.16 18.28 -26.14
C LYS A 130 5.51 19.65 -25.97
N ASN A 131 4.55 19.98 -26.84
CA ASN A 131 3.90 21.29 -26.81
C ASN A 131 3.30 21.63 -25.45
N LEU A 132 2.63 20.67 -24.80
CA LEU A 132 2.05 20.85 -23.47
C LEU A 132 3.13 21.15 -22.41
N GLU A 133 4.24 20.41 -22.45
CA GLU A 133 5.34 20.60 -21.51
C GLU A 133 5.97 21.98 -21.67
N ILE A 134 6.14 22.44 -22.92
CA ILE A 134 6.65 23.78 -23.25
C ILE A 134 5.72 24.84 -22.69
N GLN A 135 4.41 24.70 -22.93
CA GLN A 135 3.43 25.66 -22.45
C GLN A 135 3.44 25.73 -20.91
N ASN A 136 3.41 24.59 -20.24
CA ASN A 136 3.46 24.54 -18.79
C ASN A 136 4.76 25.11 -18.22
N TYR A 137 5.90 24.83 -18.87
CA TYR A 137 7.18 25.42 -18.49
C TYR A 137 7.16 26.95 -18.59
N LEU A 138 6.68 27.50 -19.70
CA LEU A 138 6.59 28.95 -19.93
C LEU A 138 5.58 29.63 -18.98
N ASP A 139 4.49 28.94 -18.65
CA ASP A 139 3.49 29.38 -17.68
C ASP A 139 3.96 29.25 -16.22
N GLY A 140 5.14 28.66 -15.99
CA GLY A 140 5.65 28.39 -14.62
C GLY A 140 4.86 27.31 -13.87
N LYS A 141 4.13 26.44 -14.58
CA LYS A 141 3.34 25.34 -13.99
C LYS A 141 4.20 24.10 -13.90
N SER A 142 4.20 23.46 -12.74
CA SER A 142 4.80 22.15 -12.52
C SER A 142 3.94 21.31 -11.58
N VAL A 143 4.09 20.00 -11.68
CA VAL A 143 3.34 19.03 -10.86
C VAL A 143 4.33 18.16 -10.11
N ASP A 144 4.19 18.11 -8.79
CA ASP A 144 4.83 17.08 -7.99
C ASP A 144 3.95 15.83 -7.99
N TRP A 145 4.36 14.86 -8.80
CA TRP A 145 3.64 13.59 -8.91
C TRP A 145 3.77 12.71 -7.68
N ALA A 146 4.82 12.90 -6.86
CA ALA A 146 4.98 12.16 -5.62
C ALA A 146 3.89 12.52 -4.61
N ASP A 147 3.53 13.80 -4.50
CA ASP A 147 2.44 14.26 -3.63
C ASP A 147 1.06 13.70 -4.02
N MET A 148 0.87 13.33 -5.29
CA MET A 148 -0.36 12.68 -5.74
C MET A 148 -0.39 11.18 -5.42
N VAL A 149 0.75 10.57 -5.21
CA VAL A 149 0.90 9.11 -5.03
C VAL A 149 1.04 8.73 -3.58
N PHE A 150 1.71 9.56 -2.80
CA PHE A 150 2.03 9.26 -1.41
C PHE A 150 1.21 10.11 -0.44
N GLN A 151 0.88 9.50 0.67
CA GLN A 151 0.16 10.13 1.78
C GLN A 151 0.63 9.56 3.12
N ASN A 152 0.25 10.20 4.21
CA ASN A 152 0.33 9.59 5.52
C ASN A 152 -0.90 8.70 5.72
N GLY A 153 -0.67 7.41 5.99
CA GLY A 153 -1.74 6.45 6.22
C GLY A 153 -2.19 6.43 7.68
N LEU A 154 -3.48 6.41 7.93
CA LEU A 154 -4.06 6.23 9.26
C LEU A 154 -4.32 4.74 9.52
N ARG A 155 -3.80 4.23 10.63
CA ARG A 155 -4.04 2.86 11.08
C ARG A 155 -4.86 2.88 12.36
N GLN A 156 -5.98 2.17 12.35
CA GLN A 156 -6.90 2.09 13.47
C GLN A 156 -7.25 0.64 13.74
N ASP A 157 -7.01 0.18 14.97
CA ASP A 157 -7.36 -1.14 15.44
C ASP A 157 -8.16 -1.00 16.74
N TYR A 158 -9.35 -1.57 16.75
CA TYR A 158 -10.24 -1.60 17.91
C TYR A 158 -10.60 -3.04 18.23
N ASN A 159 -10.43 -3.46 19.48
CA ASN A 159 -10.79 -4.79 19.92
C ASN A 159 -11.55 -4.71 21.23
N ALA A 160 -12.65 -5.44 21.32
CA ALA A 160 -13.42 -5.63 22.53
C ALA A 160 -13.59 -7.10 22.82
N SER A 161 -13.49 -7.51 24.07
CA SER A 161 -13.74 -8.90 24.46
C SER A 161 -14.43 -9.00 25.80
N ILE A 162 -15.18 -10.08 25.96
CA ILE A 162 -15.76 -10.50 27.23
C ILE A 162 -15.46 -11.97 27.46
N SER A 163 -15.06 -12.30 28.66
CA SER A 163 -14.79 -13.68 29.07
C SER A 163 -15.27 -13.95 30.47
N GLY A 164 -15.62 -15.17 30.74
CA GLY A 164 -16.04 -15.58 32.08
C GLY A 164 -16.18 -17.11 32.20
N LYS A 165 -16.33 -17.52 33.43
CA LYS A 165 -16.52 -18.93 33.81
C LYS A 165 -17.63 -19.04 34.82
N THR A 166 -18.58 -19.92 34.57
CA THR A 166 -19.60 -20.31 35.53
C THR A 166 -19.37 -21.75 35.98
N LYS A 167 -20.21 -22.30 36.90
CA LYS A 167 -20.11 -23.70 37.35
C LYS A 167 -20.18 -24.74 36.23
N GLY A 168 -20.68 -24.38 35.06
CA GLY A 168 -20.85 -25.33 33.94
C GLY A 168 -20.41 -24.79 32.58
N VAL A 169 -20.08 -23.52 32.47
CA VAL A 169 -19.79 -22.88 31.16
C VAL A 169 -18.60 -21.97 31.27
N ASN A 170 -17.62 -22.14 30.37
CA ASN A 170 -16.56 -21.19 30.14
C ASN A 170 -16.80 -20.53 28.79
N TYR A 171 -16.65 -19.23 28.70
CA TYR A 171 -16.86 -18.50 27.46
C TYR A 171 -15.81 -17.40 27.25
N TYR A 172 -15.51 -17.17 26.02
CA TYR A 172 -14.75 -16.04 25.51
C TYR A 172 -15.39 -15.58 24.21
N TRP A 173 -15.71 -14.30 24.12
CA TRP A 173 -16.20 -13.66 22.89
C TRP A 173 -15.41 -12.39 22.64
N SER A 174 -14.93 -12.22 21.41
CA SER A 174 -14.22 -11.02 20.98
C SER A 174 -14.78 -10.49 19.67
N MET A 175 -14.64 -9.20 19.48
CA MET A 175 -14.91 -8.47 18.25
C MET A 175 -13.75 -7.51 17.98
N GLY A 176 -13.30 -7.45 16.73
CA GLY A 176 -12.25 -6.54 16.30
C GLY A 176 -12.62 -5.84 15.00
N TRP A 177 -12.23 -4.59 14.91
CA TRP A 177 -12.31 -3.76 13.72
C TRP A 177 -10.93 -3.18 13.42
N THR A 178 -10.50 -3.32 12.18
CA THR A 178 -9.26 -2.72 11.66
C THR A 178 -9.61 -1.87 10.45
N ASP A 179 -9.16 -0.63 10.45
CA ASP A 179 -9.12 0.25 9.27
C ASP A 179 -7.65 0.65 9.05
N ASN A 180 -7.09 0.22 7.93
CA ASN A 180 -5.69 0.43 7.64
C ASN A 180 -5.54 1.13 6.30
N GLU A 181 -5.28 2.43 6.34
CA GLU A 181 -4.88 3.20 5.18
C GLU A 181 -3.38 3.06 4.94
N GLY A 182 -3.00 2.85 3.69
CA GLY A 182 -1.60 2.75 3.27
C GLY A 182 -0.96 4.12 3.04
N ILE A 183 0.37 4.11 2.91
CA ILE A 183 1.14 5.30 2.52
C ILE A 183 1.00 5.67 1.03
N ILE A 184 0.37 4.81 0.24
CA ILE A 184 0.00 5.07 -1.15
C ILE A 184 -1.46 5.49 -1.17
N VAL A 185 -1.76 6.58 -1.87
CA VAL A 185 -3.13 7.10 -2.03
C VAL A 185 -4.07 6.02 -2.54
N ASN A 186 -5.27 5.93 -1.99
CA ASN A 186 -6.28 4.91 -2.29
C ASN A 186 -5.81 3.46 -2.03
N ASN A 187 -4.78 3.23 -1.22
CA ASN A 187 -4.38 1.90 -0.81
C ASN A 187 -4.76 1.64 0.65
N GLY A 188 -5.36 0.49 0.92
CA GLY A 188 -5.76 0.15 2.28
C GLY A 188 -6.65 -1.08 2.34
N TYR A 189 -7.05 -1.45 3.55
CA TYR A 189 -8.05 -2.49 3.77
C TYR A 189 -8.81 -2.24 5.06
N LYS A 190 -10.06 -2.74 5.11
CA LYS A 190 -10.89 -2.81 6.31
C LYS A 190 -11.13 -4.27 6.69
N SER A 191 -11.15 -4.55 7.98
CA SER A 191 -11.40 -5.91 8.46
C SER A 191 -12.27 -5.91 9.71
N PHE A 192 -13.30 -6.75 9.68
CA PHE A 192 -14.08 -7.11 10.85
C PHE A 192 -13.77 -8.55 11.26
N LYS A 193 -13.59 -8.79 12.53
CA LYS A 193 -13.28 -10.10 13.11
C LYS A 193 -14.18 -10.35 14.30
N THR A 194 -14.59 -11.60 14.48
CA THR A 194 -15.25 -12.02 15.72
C THR A 194 -14.87 -13.47 16.03
N ARG A 195 -14.70 -13.76 17.29
CA ARG A 195 -14.39 -15.09 17.80
C ARG A 195 -15.28 -15.44 18.98
N LEU A 196 -15.78 -16.67 18.98
CA LEU A 196 -16.52 -17.24 20.09
C LEU A 196 -15.89 -18.57 20.48
N ASN A 197 -15.42 -18.67 21.71
CA ASN A 197 -14.99 -19.93 22.32
C ASN A 197 -15.95 -20.23 23.48
N LEU A 198 -16.52 -21.42 23.50
CA LEU A 198 -17.50 -21.84 24.47
C LEU A 198 -17.25 -23.30 24.88
N ASP A 199 -17.11 -23.56 26.17
CA ASP A 199 -17.09 -24.91 26.73
C ASP A 199 -18.23 -25.04 27.72
N ALA A 200 -19.05 -26.04 27.52
CA ALA A 200 -20.17 -26.36 28.40
C ALA A 200 -20.02 -27.78 29.00
N LYS A 201 -19.92 -27.84 30.31
CA LYS A 201 -19.91 -29.11 31.04
C LYS A 201 -21.35 -29.57 31.27
N ILE A 202 -21.80 -30.54 30.47
CA ILE A 202 -23.19 -31.01 30.49
C ILE A 202 -23.42 -31.87 31.72
N ASN A 203 -22.45 -32.73 32.07
CA ASN A 203 -22.48 -33.57 33.25
C ASN A 203 -21.04 -33.97 33.68
N LYS A 204 -20.91 -34.92 34.64
CA LYS A 204 -19.61 -35.35 35.13
C LYS A 204 -18.69 -35.99 34.06
N PHE A 205 -19.28 -36.49 33.00
CA PHE A 205 -18.62 -37.29 31.97
C PHE A 205 -18.53 -36.58 30.63
N LEU A 206 -19.39 -35.56 30.36
CA LEU A 206 -19.52 -34.96 29.05
C LEU A 206 -19.27 -33.44 29.11
N THR A 207 -18.32 -33.00 28.33
CA THR A 207 -18.10 -31.57 28.00
C THR A 207 -18.28 -31.37 26.50
N VAL A 208 -19.03 -30.37 26.08
CA VAL A 208 -19.23 -29.94 24.69
C VAL A 208 -18.59 -28.60 24.51
N GLY A 209 -17.84 -28.45 23.43
CA GLY A 209 -17.19 -27.17 23.12
C GLY A 209 -17.48 -26.70 21.69
N LEU A 210 -17.44 -25.37 21.54
CA LEU A 210 -17.55 -24.68 20.26
C LEU A 210 -16.41 -23.62 20.19
N ASN A 211 -15.62 -23.70 19.14
CA ASN A 211 -14.68 -22.63 18.77
C ASN A 211 -15.06 -22.14 17.37
N ALA A 212 -15.56 -20.91 17.28
CA ALA A 212 -15.95 -20.31 16.02
C ALA A 212 -15.24 -18.97 15.83
N GLN A 213 -14.79 -18.72 14.61
CA GLN A 213 -14.19 -17.45 14.22
C GLN A 213 -14.69 -17.05 12.85
N PHE A 214 -15.10 -15.80 12.73
CA PHE A 214 -15.44 -15.18 11.45
C PHE A 214 -14.53 -13.97 11.22
N VAL A 215 -14.06 -13.85 9.98
CA VAL A 215 -13.27 -12.70 9.50
C VAL A 215 -13.83 -12.25 8.17
N GLN A 216 -14.19 -11.00 8.06
CA GLN A 216 -14.44 -10.32 6.80
C GLN A 216 -13.30 -9.32 6.56
N ARG A 217 -12.68 -9.39 5.40
CA ARG A 217 -11.67 -8.43 4.98
C ARG A 217 -12.05 -7.85 3.63
N ASP A 218 -12.17 -6.53 3.58
CA ASP A 218 -12.36 -5.77 2.36
C ASP A 218 -11.02 -5.13 1.95
N ALA A 219 -10.49 -5.56 0.82
CA ALA A 219 -9.29 -5.05 0.17
C ALA A 219 -9.62 -4.57 -1.26
N SER A 220 -10.79 -3.96 -1.42
CA SER A 220 -11.30 -3.46 -2.70
C SER A 220 -10.60 -2.18 -3.16
N ALA A 221 -9.87 -1.50 -2.29
CA ALA A 221 -9.13 -0.30 -2.62
C ALA A 221 -8.14 -0.56 -3.78
N ILE A 222 -8.02 0.41 -4.68
CA ILE A 222 -7.07 0.41 -5.80
C ILE A 222 -6.10 1.54 -5.55
N GLY A 223 -4.90 1.20 -5.10
CA GLY A 223 -3.85 2.17 -4.81
C GLY A 223 -3.31 2.83 -6.09
N ALA A 224 -2.77 4.03 -5.93
CA ALA A 224 -2.03 4.70 -6.99
C ALA A 224 -0.88 3.81 -7.50
N ASP A 225 -0.63 3.84 -8.80
CA ASP A 225 0.55 3.18 -9.37
C ASP A 225 1.80 4.06 -9.13
N TRP A 226 2.50 3.75 -8.05
CA TRP A 226 3.68 4.49 -7.62
C TRP A 226 4.86 4.40 -8.60
N VAL A 227 4.84 3.47 -9.56
CA VAL A 227 5.89 3.37 -10.58
C VAL A 227 5.74 4.46 -11.63
N GLN A 228 4.53 4.98 -11.84
CA GLN A 228 4.27 5.97 -12.87
C GLN A 228 4.85 7.34 -12.54
N TYR A 229 4.85 7.79 -11.27
CA TYR A 229 5.33 9.14 -10.94
C TYR A 229 6.80 9.35 -11.31
N GLN A 230 7.62 8.27 -11.29
CA GLN A 230 9.03 8.34 -11.67
C GLN A 230 9.26 8.51 -13.19
N LYS A 231 8.23 8.28 -14.00
CA LYS A 231 8.29 8.36 -15.47
C LYS A 231 7.66 9.64 -16.00
N LEU A 232 6.88 10.32 -15.18
CA LEU A 232 6.15 11.50 -15.59
C LEU A 232 7.03 12.73 -15.57
N THR A 233 6.85 13.59 -16.56
CA THR A 233 7.45 14.91 -16.62
C THR A 233 6.83 15.82 -15.57
N PRO A 234 7.60 16.66 -14.87
CA PRO A 234 7.02 17.65 -13.97
C PRO A 234 6.17 18.71 -14.68
N TYR A 235 6.32 18.85 -15.99
CA TYR A 235 5.56 19.79 -16.82
C TYR A 235 4.35 19.15 -17.51
N GLY A 236 3.92 17.97 -17.07
CA GLY A 236 2.67 17.34 -17.51
C GLY A 236 1.43 18.02 -16.93
N SER A 237 0.25 17.62 -17.39
CA SER A 237 -1.03 18.05 -16.83
C SER A 237 -1.81 16.87 -16.27
N PRO A 238 -2.26 16.91 -15.01
CA PRO A 238 -3.02 15.81 -14.40
C PRO A 238 -4.45 15.71 -14.94
N THR A 239 -4.99 16.80 -15.49
CA THR A 239 -6.36 16.88 -15.98
C THR A 239 -6.41 17.39 -17.43
N ASN A 240 -7.49 17.04 -18.12
CA ASN A 240 -7.90 17.64 -19.36
C ASN A 240 -8.52 19.04 -19.15
N GLU A 241 -8.77 19.79 -20.22
CA GLU A 241 -9.41 21.12 -20.15
C GLU A 241 -10.82 21.09 -19.53
N ASP A 242 -11.53 19.98 -19.66
CA ASP A 242 -12.84 19.76 -19.07
C ASP A 242 -12.81 19.33 -17.59
N GLY A 243 -11.61 19.26 -16.99
CA GLY A 243 -11.40 18.87 -15.60
C GLY A 243 -11.38 17.35 -15.36
N THR A 244 -11.58 16.52 -16.38
CA THR A 244 -11.46 15.08 -16.25
C THR A 244 -10.00 14.64 -16.11
N MET A 245 -9.75 13.50 -15.49
CA MET A 245 -8.39 12.96 -15.33
C MET A 245 -7.77 12.64 -16.69
N LYS A 246 -6.55 13.12 -16.91
CA LYS A 246 -5.82 12.91 -18.16
C LYS A 246 -5.09 11.58 -18.12
N LEU A 247 -5.36 10.71 -19.10
CA LEU A 247 -4.75 9.37 -19.17
C LEU A 247 -3.21 9.44 -19.28
N ASN A 248 -2.72 10.28 -20.17
CA ASN A 248 -1.29 10.48 -20.44
C ASN A 248 -0.91 11.93 -20.16
N PRO A 249 -0.46 12.26 -18.94
CA PRO A 249 -0.17 13.63 -18.53
C PRO A 249 0.86 14.38 -19.37
N GLY A 250 1.82 13.68 -19.97
CA GLY A 250 2.88 14.26 -20.79
C GLY A 250 2.55 14.33 -22.31
N ASP A 251 1.31 14.02 -22.71
CA ASP A 251 0.91 13.87 -24.12
C ASP A 251 1.72 12.83 -24.91
N ASP A 252 2.21 11.82 -24.19
CA ASP A 252 2.84 10.66 -24.76
C ASP A 252 2.36 9.38 -24.04
N THR A 253 2.64 8.21 -24.61
CA THR A 253 2.18 6.93 -24.08
C THR A 253 3.20 6.26 -23.14
N SER A 254 4.28 6.95 -22.79
CA SER A 254 5.37 6.40 -21.98
C SER A 254 4.97 6.21 -20.51
N ALA A 255 4.11 7.08 -20.02
CA ALA A 255 3.58 7.02 -18.66
C ALA A 255 2.10 7.37 -18.59
N LYS A 256 1.40 6.76 -17.66
CA LYS A 256 -0.01 7.02 -17.36
C LYS A 256 -0.15 7.81 -16.07
N HIS A 257 -1.30 8.44 -15.92
CA HIS A 257 -1.65 9.10 -14.67
C HIS A 257 -1.65 8.06 -13.52
N PRO A 258 -0.98 8.32 -12.40
CA PRO A 258 -0.82 7.34 -11.32
C PRO A 258 -2.14 6.86 -10.70
N LEU A 259 -3.18 7.69 -10.73
CA LEU A 259 -4.50 7.39 -10.17
C LEU A 259 -5.50 6.86 -11.20
N ILE A 260 -5.09 6.61 -12.45
CA ILE A 260 -6.02 6.31 -13.54
C ILE A 260 -6.80 5.04 -13.29
N ASP A 261 -6.16 4.01 -12.73
CA ASP A 261 -6.80 2.73 -12.46
C ASP A 261 -7.86 2.84 -11.37
N SER A 262 -7.60 3.66 -10.32
CA SER A 262 -8.58 3.93 -9.26
C SER A 262 -9.75 4.78 -9.72
N TYR A 263 -9.57 5.57 -10.78
CA TYR A 263 -10.63 6.43 -11.35
C TYR A 263 -11.59 5.69 -12.26
N TYR A 264 -11.07 4.74 -13.08
CA TYR A 264 -11.87 4.04 -14.09
C TYR A 264 -12.25 2.60 -13.73
N THR A 265 -11.69 2.06 -12.65
CA THR A 265 -11.91 0.65 -12.29
C THR A 265 -12.63 0.55 -10.95
N ASP A 266 -13.75 -0.18 -10.93
CA ASP A 266 -14.40 -0.62 -9.70
C ASP A 266 -13.95 -2.06 -9.39
N LYS A 267 -13.25 -2.23 -8.26
CA LYS A 267 -12.73 -3.52 -7.82
C LYS A 267 -13.44 -3.95 -6.56
N ARG A 268 -14.00 -5.15 -6.58
CA ARG A 268 -14.52 -5.78 -5.37
C ARG A 268 -13.64 -6.96 -4.95
N ASN A 269 -13.00 -6.83 -3.81
CA ASN A 269 -12.16 -7.88 -3.21
C ASN A 269 -12.49 -8.02 -1.72
N VAL A 270 -13.61 -8.68 -1.45
CA VAL A 270 -14.09 -8.97 -0.10
C VAL A 270 -13.93 -10.45 0.19
N ILE A 271 -13.14 -10.77 1.21
CA ILE A 271 -12.87 -12.14 1.64
C ILE A 271 -13.61 -12.37 2.95
N ASN A 272 -14.43 -13.42 2.98
CA ASN A 272 -15.11 -13.89 4.18
C ASN A 272 -14.58 -15.27 4.55
N ASN A 273 -14.08 -15.42 5.77
CA ASN A 273 -13.59 -16.68 6.31
C ASN A 273 -14.37 -17.03 7.58
N LEU A 274 -14.99 -18.21 7.59
CA LEU A 274 -15.62 -18.80 8.77
C LEU A 274 -14.89 -20.10 9.11
N ASN A 275 -14.36 -20.18 10.32
CA ASN A 275 -13.84 -21.40 10.91
C ASN A 275 -14.67 -21.74 12.13
N ALA A 276 -15.22 -22.93 12.17
CA ALA A 276 -15.97 -23.44 13.32
C ALA A 276 -15.56 -24.87 13.63
N ASN A 277 -15.32 -25.14 14.89
CA ASN A 277 -15.01 -26.48 15.40
C ASN A 277 -15.93 -26.76 16.59
N ILE A 278 -16.67 -27.84 16.51
CA ILE A 278 -17.52 -28.35 17.58
C ILE A 278 -16.90 -29.67 18.03
N TYR A 279 -16.78 -29.85 19.33
CA TYR A 279 -16.26 -31.09 19.90
C TYR A 279 -17.04 -31.54 21.15
N ALA A 280 -17.00 -32.82 21.42
CA ALA A 280 -17.52 -33.43 22.60
C ALA A 280 -16.43 -34.30 23.24
N LEU A 281 -16.11 -34.02 24.50
CA LEU A 281 -15.17 -34.77 25.29
C LEU A 281 -15.92 -35.61 26.32
N SER A 282 -15.75 -36.95 26.25
CA SER A 282 -16.29 -37.87 27.22
C SER A 282 -15.15 -38.48 28.03
N LEU A 283 -15.21 -38.31 29.36
CA LEU A 283 -14.33 -38.97 30.30
C LEU A 283 -15.04 -40.25 30.78
N ILE A 284 -14.83 -41.35 30.08
CA ILE A 284 -15.21 -42.71 30.55
C ILE A 284 -13.98 -43.31 31.22
N HIS A 285 -14.03 -43.47 32.51
CA HIS A 285 -13.07 -44.25 33.29
C HIS A 285 -13.66 -45.61 33.53
#